data_316c3bb1a45ac63c5676e2c0765fc93b
#
_entry.id   316c3bb1a45ac63c5676e2c0765fc93b
#
_cell.length_a   1.000
_cell.length_b   1.000
_cell.length_c   1.000
_cell.angle_alpha   90.00
_cell.angle_beta   90.00
_cell.angle_gamma   90.00
#
_symmetry.space_group_name_H-M   'P 1'
#
loop_
_entity.id
_entity.type
_entity.pdbx_description
1 polymer ?
#
loop_
_entity_poly.entity_id
_entity_poly.type
_entity_poly.pdbx_seq_one_letter_code
_entity_poly.pdbx_strand_id
1 'polypeptide(L)'
;LIGGFRLIDGCTVWHNGPVVEALQRGAILLLDEVDLASNKILCLQSILEGKGVFLKKIGKFVKPTTGFNVLATANTKGKGSDDGRFIGTNVLNEAFLERFCVTFEQQYPSPTTEFKILVAKAIEVGLANGDAEVNQHSDFCQRLVDWADIIRKTFYDGGIDEVISTRRLTHIIRAYSIFANKEKAVNMCLNRFDDETKQSFLELYDKVDPDFVPAEDGQEEESLV
;
A
#
# COMPACT_ATOMS: atom_id res chain seq x y z
N LEU A 1 -11.35 17.95 4.97
CA LEU A 1 -10.96 17.31 6.25
C LEU A 1 -11.80 17.84 7.42
N ILE A 2 -11.86 19.16 7.66
CA ILE A 2 -12.51 19.77 8.84
C ILE A 2 -14.04 19.78 8.70
N GLY A 3 -14.56 20.11 7.53
CA GLY A 3 -15.98 20.19 7.23
C GLY A 3 -16.30 21.28 6.22
N GLY A 4 -17.57 21.38 5.88
CA GLY A 4 -18.05 22.35 4.90
C GLY A 4 -19.57 22.48 4.89
N PHE A 5 -20.06 23.51 4.25
CA PHE A 5 -21.49 23.68 3.98
C PHE A 5 -21.93 22.79 2.85
N ARG A 6 -23.12 22.21 2.98
CA ARG A 6 -23.85 21.48 1.94
C ARG A 6 -25.25 22.06 1.78
N LEU A 7 -25.78 22.04 0.57
CA LEU A 7 -27.16 22.38 0.30
C LEU A 7 -28.02 21.11 0.48
N ILE A 8 -28.96 21.15 1.43
CA ILE A 8 -29.87 20.07 1.73
C ILE A 8 -31.26 20.67 1.81
N ASP A 9 -32.19 20.18 1.01
CA ASP A 9 -33.59 20.65 0.94
C ASP A 9 -33.73 22.17 0.82
N GLY A 10 -32.85 22.79 0.00
CA GLY A 10 -32.82 24.24 -0.20
C GLY A 10 -32.17 25.04 0.92
N CYS A 11 -31.71 24.43 2.00
CA CYS A 11 -31.04 25.04 3.12
C CYS A 11 -29.52 24.76 3.13
N THR A 12 -28.72 25.76 3.47
CA THR A 12 -27.29 25.60 3.65
C THR A 12 -26.98 25.09 5.06
N VAL A 13 -26.53 23.84 5.15
CA VAL A 13 -26.26 23.15 6.43
C VAL A 13 -24.76 22.83 6.54
N TRP A 14 -24.19 23.04 7.73
CA TRP A 14 -22.83 22.65 8.01
C TRP A 14 -22.74 21.14 8.21
N HIS A 15 -21.78 20.50 7.53
CA HIS A 15 -21.40 19.11 7.75
C HIS A 15 -19.97 19.03 8.29
N ASN A 16 -19.81 18.28 9.38
CA ASN A 16 -18.48 17.96 9.91
C ASN A 16 -17.71 17.11 8.91
N GLY A 17 -16.43 17.32 8.83
CA GLY A 17 -15.51 16.44 8.12
C GLY A 17 -14.96 15.37 9.06
N PRO A 18 -14.23 14.36 8.52
CA PRO A 18 -13.76 13.21 9.29
C PRO A 18 -12.90 13.59 10.50
N VAL A 19 -12.14 14.67 10.41
CA VAL A 19 -11.33 15.18 11.54
C VAL A 19 -12.21 15.62 12.72
N VAL A 20 -13.26 16.40 12.44
CA VAL A 20 -14.16 16.89 13.48
C VAL A 20 -14.99 15.75 14.07
N GLU A 21 -15.40 14.82 13.24
CA GLU A 21 -16.12 13.61 13.70
C GLU A 21 -15.24 12.74 14.60
N ALA A 22 -14.00 12.49 14.21
CA ALA A 22 -13.05 11.74 15.03
C ALA A 22 -12.79 12.42 16.38
N LEU A 23 -12.58 13.75 16.39
CA LEU A 23 -12.42 14.56 17.61
C LEU A 23 -13.60 14.38 18.55
N GLN A 24 -14.84 14.53 18.04
CA GLN A 24 -16.05 14.48 18.84
C GLN A 24 -16.37 13.07 19.38
N ARG A 25 -16.01 12.03 18.61
CA ARG A 25 -16.24 10.64 18.96
C ARG A 25 -15.16 10.02 19.84
N GLY A 26 -14.01 10.68 20.01
CA GLY A 26 -12.85 10.08 20.66
C GLY A 26 -12.25 8.93 19.85
N ALA A 27 -12.33 8.99 18.51
CA ALA A 27 -11.87 7.95 17.61
C ALA A 27 -10.44 8.19 17.14
N ILE A 28 -9.79 7.14 16.64
CA ILE A 28 -8.49 7.25 15.95
C ILE A 28 -8.72 7.85 14.56
N LEU A 29 -8.00 8.92 14.25
CA LEU A 29 -7.94 9.53 12.93
C LEU A 29 -6.72 8.98 12.18
N LEU A 30 -6.95 8.26 11.09
CA LEU A 30 -5.88 7.84 10.18
C LEU A 30 -5.72 8.86 9.06
N LEU A 31 -4.50 9.38 8.92
CA LEU A 31 -4.05 10.21 7.79
C LEU A 31 -3.20 9.34 6.88
N ASP A 32 -3.82 8.74 5.87
CA ASP A 32 -3.12 7.87 4.94
C ASP A 32 -2.37 8.71 3.90
N GLU A 33 -1.13 8.31 3.58
CA GLU A 33 -0.24 8.97 2.62
C GLU A 33 -0.11 10.49 2.88
N VAL A 34 0.21 10.85 4.10
CA VAL A 34 0.26 12.27 4.53
C VAL A 34 1.29 13.11 3.77
N ASP A 35 2.30 12.48 3.21
CA ASP A 35 3.32 13.11 2.36
C ASP A 35 2.81 13.49 0.95
N LEU A 36 1.64 13.02 0.52
CA LEU A 36 0.95 13.53 -0.66
C LEU A 36 0.11 14.79 -0.35
N ALA A 37 -0.08 15.12 0.93
CA ALA A 37 -0.92 16.24 1.32
C ALA A 37 -0.26 17.59 0.98
N SER A 38 -1.09 18.53 0.54
CA SER A 38 -0.63 19.92 0.39
C SER A 38 -0.40 20.59 1.76
N ASN A 39 0.26 21.74 1.78
CA ASN A 39 0.49 22.53 3.00
C ASN A 39 -0.80 22.87 3.78
N LYS A 40 -1.98 22.65 3.21
CA LYS A 40 -3.26 22.79 3.93
C LYS A 40 -3.40 21.82 5.11
N ILE A 41 -2.61 20.74 5.15
CA ILE A 41 -2.56 19.79 6.27
C ILE A 41 -2.11 20.47 7.57
N LEU A 42 -1.41 21.58 7.49
CA LEU A 42 -0.95 22.36 8.66
C LEU A 42 -2.11 22.87 9.54
N CYS A 43 -3.34 22.89 9.03
CA CYS A 43 -4.53 23.18 9.86
C CYS A 43 -4.75 22.15 10.98
N LEU A 44 -4.10 20.98 10.91
CA LEU A 44 -4.17 19.93 11.92
C LEU A 44 -3.16 20.09 13.07
N GLN A 45 -2.24 21.06 13.01
CA GLN A 45 -1.19 21.22 14.02
C GLN A 45 -1.74 21.34 15.44
N SER A 46 -2.77 22.16 15.66
CA SER A 46 -3.39 22.32 16.98
C SER A 46 -4.06 21.04 17.48
N ILE A 47 -4.56 20.24 16.56
CA ILE A 47 -5.20 18.94 16.84
C ILE A 47 -4.15 17.91 17.27
N LEU A 48 -3.01 17.86 16.58
CA LEU A 48 -1.88 17.00 16.93
C LEU A 48 -1.30 17.36 18.31
N GLU A 49 -1.40 18.62 18.72
CA GLU A 49 -1.05 19.09 20.07
C GLU A 49 -2.15 18.83 21.13
N GLY A 50 -3.26 18.17 20.78
CA GLY A 50 -4.37 17.90 21.69
C GLY A 50 -5.24 19.12 22.03
N LYS A 51 -5.07 20.26 21.33
CA LYS A 51 -5.76 21.52 21.64
C LYS A 51 -7.14 21.66 21.01
N GLY A 52 -7.47 20.85 20.00
CA GLY A 52 -8.71 20.95 19.25
C GLY A 52 -8.68 21.95 18.10
N VAL A 53 -9.84 22.29 17.54
CA VAL A 53 -9.97 23.14 16.35
C VAL A 53 -11.11 24.13 16.46
N PHE A 54 -10.88 25.37 16.01
CA PHE A 54 -11.91 26.38 15.88
C PHE A 54 -12.52 26.37 14.48
N LEU A 55 -13.80 26.07 14.39
CA LEU A 55 -14.57 26.02 13.14
C LEU A 55 -15.03 27.44 12.80
N LYS A 56 -14.16 28.23 12.16
CA LYS A 56 -14.37 29.66 11.87
C LYS A 56 -15.70 29.95 11.17
N LYS A 57 -16.15 29.06 10.27
CA LYS A 57 -17.37 29.24 9.45
C LYS A 57 -18.66 29.18 10.26
N ILE A 58 -18.63 28.55 11.43
CA ILE A 58 -19.82 28.40 12.32
C ILE A 58 -19.56 28.89 13.75
N GLY A 59 -18.38 29.51 13.99
CA GLY A 59 -18.06 30.09 15.29
C GLY A 59 -17.94 29.10 16.44
N LYS A 60 -17.67 27.81 16.16
CA LYS A 60 -17.66 26.72 17.14
C LYS A 60 -16.26 26.19 17.41
N PHE A 61 -15.87 26.04 18.67
CA PHE A 61 -14.66 25.33 19.06
C PHE A 61 -14.96 23.87 19.37
N VAL A 62 -14.17 22.93 18.82
CA VAL A 62 -14.28 21.50 19.05
C VAL A 62 -13.02 21.02 19.77
N LYS A 63 -13.17 20.49 20.96
CA LYS A 63 -12.11 19.85 21.74
C LYS A 63 -12.08 18.34 21.44
N PRO A 64 -10.89 17.70 21.53
CA PRO A 64 -10.80 16.26 21.45
C PRO A 64 -11.50 15.61 22.64
N THR A 65 -12.31 14.59 22.37
CA THR A 65 -12.89 13.70 23.37
C THR A 65 -11.86 12.64 23.77
N THR A 66 -11.96 12.13 24.98
CA THR A 66 -11.08 11.04 25.47
C THR A 66 -11.06 9.87 24.50
N GLY A 67 -9.87 9.33 24.20
CA GLY A 67 -9.65 8.27 23.22
C GLY A 67 -9.27 8.76 21.82
N PHE A 68 -9.43 10.06 21.52
CA PHE A 68 -8.95 10.62 20.25
C PHE A 68 -7.43 10.51 20.13
N ASN A 69 -6.99 10.00 18.98
CA ASN A 69 -5.58 9.98 18.60
C ASN A 69 -5.43 10.10 17.09
N VAL A 70 -4.22 10.38 16.61
CA VAL A 70 -3.90 10.52 15.19
C VAL A 70 -2.79 9.56 14.82
N LEU A 71 -3.01 8.79 13.78
CA LEU A 71 -2.01 7.98 13.11
C LEU A 71 -1.80 8.55 11.70
N ALA A 72 -0.57 8.50 11.21
CA ALA A 72 -0.25 8.89 9.84
C ALA A 72 0.62 7.84 9.17
N THR A 73 0.42 7.63 7.87
CA THR A 73 1.33 6.86 7.01
C THR A 73 2.02 7.79 6.02
N ALA A 74 3.25 7.46 5.65
CA ALA A 74 4.01 8.18 4.65
C ALA A 74 5.01 7.22 3.98
N ASN A 75 5.31 7.45 2.70
CA ASN A 75 6.29 6.65 1.96
C ASN A 75 7.71 7.23 2.07
N THR A 76 7.85 8.53 2.37
CA THR A 76 9.12 9.26 2.32
C THR A 76 9.56 9.81 3.69
N LYS A 77 8.91 9.39 4.79
CA LYS A 77 9.11 9.98 6.13
C LYS A 77 8.88 11.51 6.14
N GLY A 78 8.13 12.03 5.16
CA GLY A 78 7.87 13.46 5.00
C GLY A 78 9.02 14.27 4.37
N LYS A 79 10.07 13.61 3.89
CA LYS A 79 11.24 14.28 3.27
C LYS A 79 11.14 14.47 1.76
N GLY A 80 10.05 13.98 1.14
CA GLY A 80 9.92 13.92 -0.31
C GLY A 80 10.74 12.78 -0.93
N SER A 81 10.69 12.63 -2.24
CA SER A 81 11.44 11.62 -2.99
C SER A 81 12.51 12.31 -3.83
N ASP A 82 13.75 12.25 -3.38
CA ASP A 82 14.91 12.78 -4.13
C ASP A 82 15.26 11.87 -5.31
N ASP A 83 14.89 10.57 -5.23
CA ASP A 83 15.17 9.54 -6.23
C ASP A 83 14.04 9.36 -7.26
N GLY A 84 12.96 10.14 -7.15
CA GLY A 84 11.81 10.08 -8.06
C GLY A 84 10.90 8.86 -7.91
N ARG A 85 11.17 7.93 -6.98
CA ARG A 85 10.38 6.71 -6.77
C ARG A 85 8.97 6.98 -6.27
N PHE A 86 8.81 8.04 -5.49
CA PHE A 86 7.51 8.46 -4.93
C PHE A 86 7.11 9.81 -5.51
N ILE A 87 6.85 9.82 -6.82
CA ILE A 87 6.43 11.03 -7.55
C ILE A 87 5.17 11.62 -6.92
N GLY A 88 5.18 12.94 -6.70
CA GLY A 88 4.04 13.66 -6.11
C GLY A 88 4.09 13.77 -4.59
N THR A 89 5.07 13.16 -3.91
CA THR A 89 5.28 13.40 -2.49
C THR A 89 5.87 14.78 -2.26
N ASN A 90 5.40 15.41 -1.19
CA ASN A 90 5.86 16.75 -0.78
C ASN A 90 6.83 16.63 0.39
N VAL A 91 7.77 17.55 0.47
CA VAL A 91 8.52 17.78 1.72
C VAL A 91 7.58 18.39 2.73
N LEU A 92 7.27 17.66 3.78
CA LEU A 92 6.42 18.13 4.85
C LEU A 92 7.18 19.10 5.75
N ASN A 93 6.44 20.05 6.32
CA ASN A 93 6.99 21.00 7.28
C ASN A 93 7.51 20.26 8.53
N GLU A 94 8.76 20.50 8.92
CA GLU A 94 9.40 19.85 10.06
C GLU A 94 8.60 20.07 11.36
N ALA A 95 8.08 21.27 11.59
CA ALA A 95 7.24 21.54 12.75
C ALA A 95 5.93 20.74 12.77
N PHE A 96 5.44 20.27 11.61
CA PHE A 96 4.31 19.34 11.55
C PHE A 96 4.73 17.91 11.92
N LEU A 97 5.89 17.46 11.43
CA LEU A 97 6.44 16.13 11.72
C LEU A 97 6.78 15.97 13.20
N GLU A 98 7.37 16.97 13.83
CA GLU A 98 7.72 17.00 15.25
C GLU A 98 6.52 16.81 16.21
N ARG A 99 5.29 16.98 15.70
CA ARG A 99 4.07 16.73 16.48
C ARG A 99 3.65 15.27 16.54
N PHE A 100 4.30 14.40 15.78
CA PHE A 100 4.16 12.96 15.91
C PHE A 100 5.19 12.44 16.91
N CYS A 101 4.75 12.05 18.09
CA CYS A 101 5.62 11.65 19.19
C CYS A 101 6.43 10.39 18.91
N VAL A 102 5.93 9.52 17.99
CA VAL A 102 6.55 8.24 17.66
C VAL A 102 6.53 8.08 16.14
N THR A 103 7.68 7.77 15.57
CA THR A 103 7.84 7.39 14.16
C THR A 103 8.56 6.05 14.11
N PHE A 104 8.03 5.12 13.36
CA PHE A 104 8.68 3.84 13.10
C PHE A 104 8.57 3.46 11.64
N GLU A 105 9.56 2.72 11.16
CA GLU A 105 9.60 2.21 9.81
C GLU A 105 9.02 0.79 9.77
N GLN A 106 7.97 0.61 8.98
CA GLN A 106 7.37 -0.70 8.78
C GLN A 106 8.18 -1.49 7.77
N GLN A 107 8.87 -2.51 8.25
CA GLN A 107 9.60 -3.46 7.39
C GLN A 107 8.62 -4.38 6.64
N TYR A 108 9.08 -5.01 5.56
CA TYR A 108 8.35 -6.11 4.94
C TYR A 108 8.10 -7.23 5.95
N PRO A 109 7.00 -7.98 5.80
CA PRO A 109 6.75 -9.14 6.65
C PRO A 109 7.90 -10.14 6.56
N SER A 110 8.14 -10.91 7.63
CA SER A 110 9.06 -12.03 7.55
C SER A 110 8.61 -13.05 6.50
N PRO A 111 9.50 -13.81 5.85
CA PRO A 111 9.13 -14.82 4.85
C PRO A 111 8.01 -15.75 5.33
N THR A 112 8.07 -16.22 6.58
CA THR A 112 7.05 -17.06 7.20
C THR A 112 5.69 -16.36 7.29
N THR A 113 5.67 -15.07 7.61
CA THR A 113 4.43 -14.28 7.68
C THR A 113 3.89 -14.01 6.29
N GLU A 114 4.76 -13.67 5.34
CA GLU A 114 4.39 -13.40 3.97
C GLU A 114 3.81 -14.64 3.28
N PHE A 115 4.41 -15.81 3.51
CA PHE A 115 3.86 -17.08 3.08
C PHE A 115 2.41 -17.29 3.57
N LYS A 116 2.15 -17.05 4.86
CA LYS A 116 0.79 -17.14 5.41
C LYS A 116 -0.19 -16.16 4.76
N ILE A 117 0.27 -14.96 4.43
CA ILE A 117 -0.54 -13.96 3.70
C ILE A 117 -0.90 -14.48 2.31
N LEU A 118 0.06 -15.09 1.57
CA LEU A 118 -0.19 -15.62 0.24
C LEU A 118 -1.12 -16.84 0.26
N VAL A 119 -0.95 -17.74 1.22
CA VAL A 119 -1.86 -18.89 1.42
C VAL A 119 -3.26 -18.41 1.74
N ALA A 120 -3.42 -17.46 2.66
CA ALA A 120 -4.72 -16.87 2.97
C ALA A 120 -5.36 -16.22 1.73
N LYS A 121 -4.55 -15.56 0.89
CA LYS A 121 -5.02 -14.99 -0.38
C LYS A 121 -5.43 -16.07 -1.39
N ALA A 122 -4.71 -17.17 -1.47
CA ALA A 122 -5.07 -18.31 -2.34
C ALA A 122 -6.44 -18.92 -1.94
N ILE A 123 -6.70 -19.04 -0.66
CA ILE A 123 -8.01 -19.47 -0.13
C ILE A 123 -9.09 -18.44 -0.49
N GLU A 124 -8.84 -17.15 -0.23
CA GLU A 124 -9.81 -16.07 -0.50
C GLU A 124 -10.24 -16.04 -1.98
N VAL A 125 -9.31 -16.29 -2.91
CA VAL A 125 -9.60 -16.27 -4.36
C VAL A 125 -10.08 -17.62 -4.92
N GLY A 126 -10.30 -18.61 -4.06
CA GLY A 126 -10.86 -19.92 -4.43
C GLY A 126 -9.89 -20.89 -5.10
N LEU A 127 -8.57 -20.67 -4.98
CA LEU A 127 -7.55 -21.61 -5.43
C LEU A 127 -7.43 -22.84 -4.52
N ALA A 128 -7.89 -22.72 -3.25
CA ALA A 128 -7.83 -23.79 -2.28
C ALA A 128 -9.08 -23.77 -1.40
N ASN A 129 -9.79 -24.91 -1.30
CA ASN A 129 -11.01 -25.06 -0.51
C ASN A 129 -10.81 -25.92 0.76
N GLY A 130 -9.57 -26.17 1.16
CA GLY A 130 -9.21 -26.97 2.34
C GLY A 130 -7.73 -27.30 2.40
N ASP A 131 -7.30 -27.92 3.51
CA ASP A 131 -5.89 -28.19 3.80
C ASP A 131 -5.15 -28.99 2.71
N ALA A 132 -5.85 -29.92 2.04
CA ALA A 132 -5.28 -30.72 0.97
C ALA A 132 -4.97 -29.88 -0.30
N GLU A 133 -5.85 -28.92 -0.64
CA GLU A 133 -5.67 -28.02 -1.78
C GLU A 133 -4.71 -26.88 -1.47
N VAL A 134 -4.65 -26.44 -0.21
CA VAL A 134 -3.62 -25.50 0.27
C VAL A 134 -2.22 -26.07 -0.01
N ASN A 135 -1.99 -27.36 0.26
CA ASN A 135 -0.71 -28.00 0.01
C ASN A 135 -0.32 -28.01 -1.48
N GLN A 136 -1.30 -28.08 -2.39
CA GLN A 136 -1.06 -28.08 -3.84
C GLN A 136 -0.50 -26.75 -4.35
N HIS A 137 -0.84 -25.64 -3.69
CA HIS A 137 -0.40 -24.29 -4.07
C HIS A 137 0.66 -23.71 -3.12
N SER A 138 1.02 -24.44 -2.05
CA SER A 138 1.99 -23.98 -1.06
C SER A 138 3.37 -23.75 -1.66
N ASP A 139 3.80 -24.64 -2.56
CA ASP A 139 5.09 -24.52 -3.24
C ASP A 139 5.17 -23.25 -4.09
N PHE A 140 4.11 -22.92 -4.81
CA PHE A 140 4.04 -21.68 -5.58
C PHE A 140 4.09 -20.45 -4.66
N CYS A 141 3.36 -20.45 -3.56
CA CYS A 141 3.42 -19.37 -2.57
C CYS A 141 4.83 -19.23 -1.98
N GLN A 142 5.49 -20.34 -1.66
CA GLN A 142 6.85 -20.33 -1.10
C GLN A 142 7.85 -19.78 -2.12
N ARG A 143 7.82 -20.24 -3.37
CA ARG A 143 8.69 -19.75 -4.45
C ARG A 143 8.52 -18.25 -4.68
N LEU A 144 7.30 -17.73 -4.64
CA LEU A 144 7.03 -16.28 -4.72
C LEU A 144 7.65 -15.50 -3.55
N VAL A 145 7.59 -16.04 -2.34
CA VAL A 145 8.20 -15.40 -1.15
C VAL A 145 9.72 -15.40 -1.27
N ASP A 146 10.32 -16.54 -1.62
CA ASP A 146 11.78 -16.67 -1.75
C ASP A 146 12.31 -15.73 -2.86
N TRP A 147 11.63 -15.68 -3.99
CA TRP A 147 11.93 -14.75 -5.06
C TRP A 147 11.88 -13.28 -4.62
N ALA A 148 10.81 -12.87 -3.94
CA ALA A 148 10.68 -11.49 -3.46
C ALA A 148 11.71 -11.14 -2.40
N ASP A 149 12.10 -12.10 -1.54
CA ASP A 149 13.14 -11.90 -0.52
C ASP A 149 14.51 -11.66 -1.16
N ILE A 150 14.86 -12.41 -2.23
CA ILE A 150 16.10 -12.20 -2.97
C ILE A 150 16.11 -10.82 -3.64
N ILE A 151 15.01 -10.44 -4.33
CA ILE A 151 14.89 -9.13 -4.98
C ILE A 151 15.07 -7.99 -3.96
N ARG A 152 14.39 -8.09 -2.81
CA ARG A 152 14.47 -7.07 -1.75
C ARG A 152 15.88 -6.95 -1.17
N LYS A 153 16.57 -8.07 -0.95
CA LYS A 153 17.98 -8.05 -0.52
C LYS A 153 18.85 -7.35 -1.55
N THR A 154 18.72 -7.70 -2.81
CA THR A 154 19.49 -7.06 -3.89
C THR A 154 19.19 -5.56 -4.00
N PHE A 155 17.93 -5.16 -3.79
CA PHE A 155 17.52 -3.76 -3.76
C PHE A 155 18.17 -2.99 -2.60
N TYR A 156 18.16 -3.55 -1.37
CA TYR A 156 18.79 -2.89 -0.22
C TYR A 156 20.30 -2.85 -0.32
N ASP A 157 20.91 -3.78 -1.05
CA ASP A 157 22.33 -3.79 -1.34
C ASP A 157 22.70 -2.83 -2.52
N GLY A 158 21.71 -2.16 -3.12
CA GLY A 158 21.88 -1.19 -4.20
C GLY A 158 22.15 -1.83 -5.57
N GLY A 159 21.85 -3.13 -5.73
CA GLY A 159 22.05 -3.85 -7.00
C GLY A 159 20.93 -3.66 -8.03
N ILE A 160 19.76 -3.22 -7.61
CA ILE A 160 18.60 -2.93 -8.45
C ILE A 160 17.82 -1.75 -7.87
N ASP A 161 17.05 -1.06 -8.74
CA ASP A 161 16.30 0.14 -8.35
C ASP A 161 14.82 -0.11 -8.06
N GLU A 162 14.31 -1.28 -8.37
CA GLU A 162 12.91 -1.67 -8.20
C GLU A 162 12.76 -2.84 -7.22
N VAL A 163 11.56 -2.99 -6.65
CA VAL A 163 11.26 -4.00 -5.63
C VAL A 163 9.91 -4.66 -5.83
N ILE A 164 9.80 -5.93 -5.45
CA ILE A 164 8.54 -6.66 -5.40
C ILE A 164 7.91 -6.54 -4.01
N SER A 165 6.77 -5.85 -3.93
CA SER A 165 6.02 -5.70 -2.69
C SER A 165 5.14 -6.93 -2.40
N THR A 166 4.77 -7.15 -1.12
CA THR A 166 3.78 -8.17 -0.72
C THR A 166 2.45 -8.01 -1.48
N ARG A 167 2.03 -6.76 -1.75
CA ARG A 167 0.85 -6.47 -2.58
C ARG A 167 1.01 -7.04 -4.00
N ARG A 168 2.20 -6.97 -4.57
CA ARG A 168 2.47 -7.55 -5.91
C ARG A 168 2.33 -9.06 -5.88
N LEU A 169 2.85 -9.72 -4.85
CA LEU A 169 2.71 -11.16 -4.68
C LEU A 169 1.24 -11.58 -4.56
N THR A 170 0.42 -10.85 -3.79
CA THR A 170 -1.02 -11.14 -3.71
C THR A 170 -1.74 -10.91 -5.04
N HIS A 171 -1.29 -9.96 -5.87
CA HIS A 171 -1.81 -9.78 -7.23
C HIS A 171 -1.45 -10.95 -8.14
N ILE A 172 -0.25 -11.52 -8.02
CA ILE A 172 0.15 -12.72 -8.79
C ILE A 172 -0.75 -13.90 -8.41
N ILE A 173 -1.01 -14.14 -7.14
CA ILE A 173 -1.95 -15.19 -6.69
C ILE A 173 -3.35 -14.97 -7.28
N ARG A 174 -3.83 -13.72 -7.27
CA ARG A 174 -5.13 -13.38 -7.89
C ARG A 174 -5.13 -13.58 -9.41
N ALA A 175 -4.07 -13.17 -10.10
CA ALA A 175 -3.94 -13.40 -11.54
C ALA A 175 -3.91 -14.89 -11.86
N TYR A 176 -3.19 -15.68 -11.05
CA TYR A 176 -3.17 -17.12 -11.19
C TYR A 176 -4.58 -17.76 -11.02
N SER A 177 -5.41 -17.28 -10.11
CA SER A 177 -6.78 -17.77 -9.96
C SER A 177 -7.66 -17.49 -11.19
N ILE A 178 -7.35 -16.44 -11.96
CA ILE A 178 -8.10 -16.04 -13.15
C ILE A 178 -7.62 -16.82 -14.39
N PHE A 179 -6.30 -16.92 -14.56
CA PHE A 179 -5.71 -17.46 -15.80
C PHE A 179 -5.35 -18.94 -15.71
N ALA A 180 -5.38 -19.55 -14.52
CA ALA A 180 -4.96 -20.92 -14.24
C ALA A 180 -3.52 -21.26 -14.76
N ASN A 181 -2.70 -20.24 -15.00
CA ASN A 181 -1.34 -20.34 -15.51
C ASN A 181 -0.43 -19.46 -14.64
N LYS A 182 0.54 -20.07 -13.95
CA LYS A 182 1.47 -19.41 -13.02
C LYS A 182 2.39 -18.43 -13.74
N GLU A 183 2.93 -18.87 -14.87
CA GLU A 183 3.85 -18.09 -15.70
C GLU A 183 3.18 -16.83 -16.23
N LYS A 184 2.00 -16.97 -16.84
CA LYS A 184 1.20 -15.84 -17.30
C LYS A 184 0.89 -14.87 -16.15
N ALA A 185 0.55 -15.39 -14.98
CA ALA A 185 0.25 -14.56 -13.80
C ALA A 185 1.46 -13.75 -13.34
N VAL A 186 2.65 -14.36 -13.27
CA VAL A 186 3.90 -13.68 -12.92
C VAL A 186 4.24 -12.62 -13.97
N ASN A 187 4.28 -13.00 -15.26
CA ASN A 187 4.64 -12.11 -16.36
C ASN A 187 3.71 -10.89 -16.42
N MET A 188 2.39 -11.07 -16.41
CA MET A 188 1.43 -9.97 -16.45
C MET A 188 1.55 -9.01 -15.25
N CYS A 189 1.88 -9.52 -14.08
CA CYS A 189 2.10 -8.67 -12.91
C CYS A 189 3.42 -7.89 -12.96
N LEU A 190 4.35 -8.27 -13.83
CA LEU A 190 5.62 -7.57 -14.05
C LEU A 190 5.57 -6.51 -15.17
N ASN A 191 4.54 -6.49 -16.01
CA ASN A 191 4.40 -5.56 -17.15
C ASN A 191 4.37 -4.06 -16.77
N ARG A 192 4.31 -3.71 -15.49
CA ARG A 192 4.43 -2.32 -15.04
C ARG A 192 5.88 -1.84 -14.92
N PHE A 193 6.83 -2.75 -14.87
CA PHE A 193 8.25 -2.43 -14.84
C PHE A 193 8.75 -2.18 -16.27
N ASP A 194 9.88 -1.51 -16.39
CA ASP A 194 10.59 -1.42 -17.66
C ASP A 194 11.07 -2.81 -18.10
N ASP A 195 11.40 -2.95 -19.39
CA ASP A 195 11.72 -4.24 -20.00
C ASP A 195 12.96 -4.90 -19.37
N GLU A 196 13.99 -4.10 -19.01
CA GLU A 196 15.23 -4.59 -18.39
C GLU A 196 14.96 -5.15 -16.99
N THR A 197 14.24 -4.39 -16.17
CA THR A 197 13.84 -4.81 -14.82
C THR A 197 12.93 -6.04 -14.87
N LYS A 198 11.94 -6.04 -15.79
CA LYS A 198 11.05 -7.16 -15.99
C LYS A 198 11.82 -8.43 -16.34
N GLN A 199 12.73 -8.34 -17.31
CA GLN A 199 13.54 -9.47 -17.75
C GLN A 199 14.41 -10.01 -16.61
N SER A 200 15.08 -9.13 -15.86
CA SER A 200 15.90 -9.50 -14.70
C SER A 200 15.08 -10.23 -13.63
N PHE A 201 13.85 -9.78 -13.39
CA PHE A 201 12.95 -10.42 -12.42
C PHE A 201 12.46 -11.80 -12.89
N LEU A 202 12.17 -11.97 -14.19
CA LEU A 202 11.79 -13.25 -14.76
C LEU A 202 12.95 -14.25 -14.72
N GLU A 203 14.16 -13.85 -15.09
CA GLU A 203 15.36 -14.69 -15.02
C GLU A 203 15.68 -15.15 -13.58
N LEU A 204 15.41 -14.27 -12.60
CA LEU A 204 15.56 -14.63 -11.21
C LEU A 204 14.47 -15.61 -10.77
N TYR A 205 13.23 -15.42 -11.26
CA TYR A 205 12.13 -16.32 -10.95
C TYR A 205 12.37 -17.73 -11.50
N ASP A 206 12.87 -17.85 -12.72
CA ASP A 206 13.27 -19.12 -13.36
C ASP A 206 14.29 -19.91 -12.52
N LYS A 207 15.21 -19.21 -11.85
CA LYS A 207 16.18 -19.85 -10.95
C LYS A 207 15.55 -20.34 -9.64
N VAL A 208 14.48 -19.72 -9.20
CA VAL A 208 13.75 -20.08 -7.97
C VAL A 208 12.69 -21.14 -8.24
N ASP A 209 12.10 -21.13 -9.42
CA ASP A 209 11.09 -22.10 -9.87
C ASP A 209 11.58 -22.85 -11.12
N PRO A 210 12.26 -24.00 -10.96
CA PRO A 210 12.80 -24.78 -12.10
C PRO A 210 11.75 -25.28 -13.08
N ASP A 211 10.48 -25.31 -12.69
CA ASP A 211 9.36 -25.69 -13.56
C ASP A 211 8.78 -24.50 -14.34
N PHE A 212 9.34 -23.29 -14.13
CA PHE A 212 8.94 -22.07 -14.83
C PHE A 212 9.56 -22.05 -16.23
N VAL A 213 8.72 -21.94 -17.25
CA VAL A 213 9.14 -21.76 -18.64
C VAL A 213 8.73 -20.34 -19.04
N PRO A 214 9.67 -19.39 -19.26
CA PRO A 214 9.32 -18.04 -19.69
C PRO A 214 8.55 -18.09 -21.02
N ALA A 215 7.42 -17.34 -21.09
CA ALA A 215 6.68 -17.23 -22.34
C ALA A 215 7.59 -16.59 -23.41
N GLU A 216 7.79 -17.23 -24.52
CA GLU A 216 8.47 -16.62 -25.67
C GLU A 216 7.63 -15.44 -26.16
N ASP A 217 8.19 -14.24 -26.15
CA ASP A 217 7.57 -13.03 -26.68
C ASP A 217 7.24 -13.26 -28.17
N GLY A 218 6.01 -13.61 -28.51
CA GLY A 218 5.58 -13.68 -29.90
C GLY A 218 4.46 -14.64 -30.31
N GLN A 219 3.81 -15.39 -29.44
CA GLN A 219 2.78 -16.37 -29.89
C GLN A 219 1.38 -16.25 -29.29
N GLU A 220 0.85 -15.06 -29.02
CA GLU A 220 -0.53 -14.91 -28.55
C GLU A 220 -1.33 -13.79 -29.25
N GLU A 221 -1.41 -13.79 -30.59
CA GLU A 221 -2.41 -12.93 -31.28
C GLU A 221 -3.39 -13.69 -32.20
N GLU A 222 -3.48 -15.01 -32.18
CA GLU A 222 -4.33 -15.73 -33.15
C GLU A 222 -5.49 -16.56 -32.57
N SER A 223 -5.98 -16.33 -31.38
CA SER A 223 -7.14 -17.12 -30.89
C SER A 223 -8.23 -16.32 -30.15
N LEU A 224 -8.52 -15.10 -30.58
CA LEU A 224 -9.73 -14.39 -30.18
C LEU A 224 -10.38 -13.73 -31.43
N VAL A 225 -10.97 -14.56 -32.28
CA VAL A 225 -12.04 -14.16 -33.21
C VAL A 225 -13.26 -15.03 -32.94
#